data_f1da768e1acd65ae297f0de05f7a84d2
#
_entry.id   f1da768e1acd65ae297f0de05f7a84d2
#
_cell.length_a   1.000
_cell.length_b   1.000
_cell.length_c   1.000
_cell.angle_alpha   90.00
_cell.angle_beta   90.00
_cell.angle_gamma   90.00
#
_symmetry.space_group_name_H-M   'P 1'
#
loop_
_entity.id
_entity.type
_entity.pdbx_description
1 polymer ?
#
loop_
_entity_poly.entity_id
_entity_poly.type
_entity_poly.pdbx_seq_one_letter_code
_entity_poly.pdbx_strand_id
1 'polypeptide(L)'
;MNDTGSFFPVAAASAGAEEAPEVLSPWRELAQSFLQNKGATFGLIFMTLMVLAASFAPLIAPHSPIEQYRDAIARAPAWQDGGSWKFLLGTDEAGRDVLSRLLFGARTSLLVGMFSVLAALLPGIVLGLLAAFFPRILGAGIMRLMDIMMALPSLLLAVAILAIVGPGLNNATRAMAV
;
A
#
# COMPACT_ATOMS: atom_id res chain seq x y z
N MET A 1 -36.14 68.95 40.69
CA MET A 1 -34.81 69.56 40.91
C MET A 1 -33.80 68.49 40.78
N ASN A 2 -32.94 68.72 39.83
CA ASN A 2 -31.70 68.00 39.41
C ASN A 2 -31.80 66.57 38.88
N ASP A 3 -31.96 66.61 37.57
CA ASP A 3 -31.44 65.62 36.65
C ASP A 3 -29.91 65.62 36.69
N THR A 4 -29.33 64.45 36.89
CA THR A 4 -27.96 64.18 36.47
C THR A 4 -27.96 62.95 35.59
N GLY A 5 -28.13 63.22 34.28
CA GLY A 5 -27.91 62.22 33.26
C GLY A 5 -26.46 61.76 33.25
N SER A 6 -26.25 60.51 33.60
CA SER A 6 -24.97 59.83 33.41
C SER A 6 -24.83 59.42 31.96
N PHE A 7 -24.07 60.24 31.23
CA PHE A 7 -23.60 59.95 29.89
C PHE A 7 -22.58 58.81 29.98
N PHE A 8 -23.00 57.59 29.62
CA PHE A 8 -22.05 56.50 29.39
C PHE A 8 -21.43 56.67 27.97
N PRO A 9 -20.14 56.87 27.88
CA PRO A 9 -19.52 56.82 26.57
C PRO A 9 -19.61 55.38 26.08
N VAL A 10 -20.32 55.17 24.98
CA VAL A 10 -20.24 53.95 24.18
C VAL A 10 -18.83 53.92 23.64
N ALA A 11 -17.95 53.17 24.35
CA ALA A 11 -16.67 52.82 23.77
C ALA A 11 -16.95 52.02 22.52
N ALA A 12 -16.64 52.62 21.37
CA ALA A 12 -16.59 51.95 20.10
C ALA A 12 -15.54 50.81 20.26
N ALA A 13 -16.03 49.64 20.53
CA ALA A 13 -15.23 48.44 20.39
C ALA A 13 -14.84 48.40 18.89
N SER A 14 -13.61 48.77 18.60
CA SER A 14 -12.96 48.44 17.37
C SER A 14 -12.91 46.88 17.33
N ALA A 15 -13.98 46.31 16.75
CA ALA A 15 -13.96 44.94 16.36
C ALA A 15 -12.78 44.81 15.39
N GLY A 16 -11.64 44.35 15.89
CA GLY A 16 -10.59 43.83 15.06
C GLY A 16 -11.27 42.86 14.10
N ALA A 17 -11.15 43.13 12.85
CA ALA A 17 -11.54 42.18 11.82
C ALA A 17 -10.69 40.94 12.10
N GLU A 18 -11.28 40.00 12.81
CA GLU A 18 -10.77 38.67 12.95
C GLU A 18 -10.78 38.12 11.54
N GLU A 19 -9.61 38.12 10.90
CA GLU A 19 -9.43 37.57 9.55
C GLU A 19 -10.01 36.17 9.64
N ALA A 20 -11.14 35.96 8.95
CA ALA A 20 -11.75 34.65 8.85
C ALA A 20 -10.66 33.69 8.37
N PRO A 21 -10.45 32.55 9.06
CA PRO A 21 -9.40 31.63 8.68
C PRO A 21 -9.61 31.26 7.21
N GLU A 22 -8.58 31.53 6.41
CA GLU A 22 -8.57 31.23 4.98
C GLU A 22 -8.91 29.74 4.87
N VAL A 23 -10.12 29.43 4.36
CA VAL A 23 -10.59 28.05 4.20
C VAL A 23 -9.73 27.42 3.12
N LEU A 24 -8.61 26.87 3.52
CA LEU A 24 -7.72 26.13 2.63
C LEU A 24 -8.52 24.99 1.99
N SER A 25 -8.34 24.82 0.69
CA SER A 25 -8.93 23.68 -0.01
C SER A 25 -8.60 22.38 0.76
N PRO A 26 -9.58 21.47 0.97
CA PRO A 26 -9.37 20.23 1.74
C PRO A 26 -8.12 19.43 1.32
N TRP A 27 -7.78 19.50 0.04
CA TRP A 27 -6.58 18.88 -0.50
C TRP A 27 -5.27 19.54 -0.05
N ARG A 28 -5.28 20.87 0.17
CA ARG A 28 -4.12 21.60 0.70
C ARG A 28 -3.90 21.31 2.18
N GLU A 29 -4.95 21.24 2.95
CA GLU A 29 -4.86 20.85 4.37
C GLU A 29 -4.32 19.43 4.53
N LEU A 30 -4.85 18.48 3.75
CA LEU A 30 -4.35 17.12 3.71
C LEU A 30 -2.87 17.06 3.34
N ALA A 31 -2.47 17.75 2.27
CA ALA A 31 -1.08 17.77 1.83
C ALA A 31 -0.16 18.40 2.87
N GLN A 32 -0.55 19.51 3.49
CA GLN A 32 0.24 20.17 4.54
C GLN A 32 0.37 19.29 5.79
N SER A 33 -0.73 18.71 6.27
CA SER A 33 -0.72 17.80 7.41
C SER A 33 0.14 16.56 7.14
N PHE A 34 0.09 16.05 5.91
CA PHE A 34 0.89 14.91 5.49
C PHE A 34 2.38 15.25 5.46
N LEU A 35 2.75 16.39 4.86
CA LEU A 35 4.14 16.84 4.75
C LEU A 35 4.75 17.25 6.10
N GLN A 36 3.94 17.69 7.06
CA GLN A 36 4.39 17.97 8.42
C GLN A 36 4.74 16.68 9.19
N ASN A 37 4.13 15.57 8.83
CA ASN A 37 4.45 14.28 9.43
C ASN A 37 5.66 13.65 8.73
N LYS A 38 6.83 13.76 9.36
CA LYS A 38 8.09 13.23 8.82
C LYS A 38 8.04 11.72 8.51
N GLY A 39 7.32 10.94 9.34
CA GLY A 39 7.14 9.51 9.12
C GLY A 39 6.29 9.21 7.87
N ALA A 40 5.19 9.95 7.68
CA ALA A 40 4.33 9.80 6.51
C ALA A 40 5.08 10.20 5.22
N THR A 41 5.82 11.31 5.27
CA THR A 41 6.63 11.77 4.13
C THR A 41 7.71 10.77 3.77
N PHE A 42 8.44 10.24 4.77
CA PHE A 42 9.44 9.19 4.54
C PHE A 42 8.81 7.93 3.93
N GLY A 43 7.67 7.48 4.49
CA GLY A 43 6.93 6.32 3.97
C GLY A 43 6.50 6.50 2.52
N LEU A 44 5.98 7.70 2.18
CA LEU A 44 5.57 8.02 0.81
C LEU A 44 6.75 7.99 -0.16
N ILE A 45 7.87 8.61 0.21
CA ILE A 45 9.10 8.61 -0.61
C ILE A 45 9.59 7.18 -0.82
N PHE A 46 9.67 6.39 0.26
CA PHE A 46 10.10 5.00 0.19
C PHE A 46 9.20 4.15 -0.72
N MET A 47 7.88 4.24 -0.54
CA MET A 47 6.91 3.53 -1.37
C MET A 47 7.00 3.97 -2.84
N THR A 48 7.13 5.26 -3.10
CA THR A 48 7.29 5.79 -4.46
C THR A 48 8.56 5.24 -5.12
N LEU A 49 9.68 5.24 -4.40
CA LEU A 49 10.94 4.67 -4.89
C LEU A 49 10.82 3.17 -5.18
N MET A 50 10.16 2.42 -4.31
CA MET A 50 9.89 0.98 -4.52
C MET A 50 9.04 0.72 -5.76
N VAL A 51 7.97 1.49 -5.95
CA VAL A 51 7.10 1.38 -7.12
C VAL A 51 7.85 1.76 -8.40
N LEU A 52 8.64 2.83 -8.36
CA LEU A 52 9.47 3.23 -9.50
C LEU A 52 10.53 2.18 -9.83
N ALA A 53 11.28 1.69 -8.85
CA ALA A 53 12.29 0.64 -9.04
C ALA A 53 11.67 -0.64 -9.63
N ALA A 54 10.51 -1.06 -9.14
CA ALA A 54 9.79 -2.21 -9.66
C ALA A 54 9.26 -1.99 -11.09
N SER A 55 8.73 -0.79 -11.38
CA SER A 55 8.20 -0.44 -12.72
C SER A 55 9.31 -0.39 -13.77
N PHE A 56 10.44 0.19 -13.40
CA PHE A 56 11.62 0.32 -14.26
C PHE A 56 12.62 -0.84 -14.12
N ALA A 57 12.24 -1.94 -13.44
CA ALA A 57 13.11 -3.11 -13.28
C ALA A 57 13.77 -3.59 -14.59
N PRO A 58 13.06 -3.68 -15.75
CA PRO A 58 13.69 -4.09 -17.00
C PRO A 58 14.78 -3.16 -17.53
N LEU A 59 14.79 -1.89 -17.12
CA LEU A 59 15.77 -0.87 -17.52
C LEU A 59 16.91 -0.73 -16.51
N ILE A 60 16.63 -0.99 -15.23
CA ILE A 60 17.58 -0.78 -14.11
C ILE A 60 18.36 -2.06 -13.82
N ALA A 61 17.75 -3.24 -14.01
CA ALA A 61 18.39 -4.52 -13.72
C ALA A 61 19.60 -4.77 -14.64
N PRO A 62 20.79 -5.01 -14.08
CA PRO A 62 21.99 -5.22 -14.89
C PRO A 62 21.97 -6.55 -15.66
N HIS A 63 21.22 -7.54 -15.14
CA HIS A 63 21.17 -8.88 -15.73
C HIS A 63 19.74 -9.43 -15.80
N SER A 64 19.54 -10.51 -16.56
CA SER A 64 18.27 -11.24 -16.52
C SER A 64 18.10 -11.96 -15.16
N PRO A 65 16.92 -11.90 -14.53
CA PRO A 65 16.69 -12.51 -13.20
C PRO A 65 16.72 -14.05 -13.21
N ILE A 66 16.67 -14.65 -14.39
CA ILE A 66 16.68 -16.12 -14.58
C ILE A 66 18.01 -16.64 -15.10
N GLU A 67 18.89 -15.77 -15.60
CA GLU A 67 20.19 -16.15 -16.12
C GLU A 67 21.11 -16.67 -15.01
N GLN A 68 21.79 -17.79 -15.28
CA GLN A 68 22.65 -18.47 -14.33
C GLN A 68 24.11 -18.36 -14.77
N TYR A 69 24.96 -17.85 -13.90
CA TYR A 69 26.39 -17.73 -14.09
C TYR A 69 27.11 -18.83 -13.31
N ARG A 70 27.46 -19.92 -13.96
CA ARG A 70 28.07 -21.10 -13.35
C ARG A 70 29.44 -20.84 -12.72
N ASP A 71 30.13 -19.82 -13.18
CA ASP A 71 31.43 -19.32 -12.69
C ASP A 71 31.30 -18.37 -11.49
N ALA A 72 30.08 -18.01 -11.11
CA ALA A 72 29.78 -17.06 -10.05
C ALA A 72 28.67 -17.57 -9.11
N ILE A 73 28.77 -18.80 -8.65
CA ILE A 73 27.81 -19.39 -7.69
C ILE A 73 28.09 -18.87 -6.30
N ALA A 74 27.03 -18.44 -5.57
CA ALA A 74 27.07 -17.94 -4.21
C ALA A 74 28.18 -16.88 -3.97
N ARG A 75 28.38 -16.00 -4.95
CA ARG A 75 29.40 -14.94 -4.86
C ARG A 75 28.94 -13.85 -3.91
N ALA A 76 29.89 -13.37 -3.08
CA ALA A 76 29.65 -12.28 -2.13
C ALA A 76 29.29 -10.95 -2.84
N PRO A 77 28.61 -10.01 -2.14
CA PRO A 77 28.38 -8.65 -2.63
C PRO A 77 29.67 -7.92 -2.99
N ALA A 78 29.56 -6.92 -3.88
CA ALA A 78 30.71 -6.19 -4.42
C ALA A 78 31.65 -5.55 -3.39
N TRP A 79 31.15 -5.24 -2.19
CA TRP A 79 31.89 -4.62 -1.08
C TRP A 79 32.56 -5.61 -0.13
N GLN A 80 32.46 -6.91 -0.39
CA GLN A 80 33.07 -7.96 0.42
C GLN A 80 34.20 -8.65 -0.35
N ASP A 81 35.09 -9.30 0.40
CA ASP A 81 36.18 -10.10 -0.18
C ASP A 81 35.60 -11.24 -1.05
N GLY A 82 36.10 -11.37 -2.25
CA GLY A 82 35.57 -12.31 -3.26
C GLY A 82 34.37 -11.80 -4.05
N GLY A 83 33.87 -10.60 -3.75
CA GLY A 83 32.82 -9.92 -4.48
C GLY A 83 33.24 -9.44 -5.87
N SER A 84 32.30 -8.97 -6.67
CA SER A 84 32.55 -8.40 -8.00
C SER A 84 31.55 -7.30 -8.32
N TRP A 85 32.04 -6.20 -8.88
CA TRP A 85 31.18 -5.10 -9.33
C TRP A 85 30.23 -5.50 -10.47
N LYS A 86 30.45 -6.64 -11.08
CA LYS A 86 29.51 -7.23 -12.04
C LYS A 86 28.20 -7.64 -11.35
N PHE A 87 28.26 -8.10 -10.09
CA PHE A 87 27.12 -8.53 -9.29
C PHE A 87 27.08 -7.71 -7.99
N LEU A 88 26.43 -6.56 -8.02
CA LEU A 88 26.42 -5.60 -6.91
C LEU A 88 26.00 -6.23 -5.55
N LEU A 89 24.91 -7.00 -5.53
CA LEU A 89 24.43 -7.71 -4.34
C LEU A 89 24.89 -9.18 -4.29
N GLY A 90 25.83 -9.55 -5.17
CA GLY A 90 26.28 -10.92 -5.28
C GLY A 90 25.31 -11.81 -6.08
N THR A 91 25.54 -13.11 -6.00
CA THR A 91 24.72 -14.13 -6.68
C THR A 91 24.16 -15.16 -5.70
N ASP A 92 23.06 -15.79 -6.08
CA ASP A 92 22.45 -16.87 -5.29
C ASP A 92 23.17 -18.23 -5.53
N GLU A 93 22.67 -19.28 -4.84
CA GLU A 93 23.19 -20.66 -4.96
C GLU A 93 23.08 -21.22 -6.37
N ALA A 94 22.24 -20.65 -7.22
CA ALA A 94 22.11 -21.03 -8.63
C ALA A 94 22.92 -20.12 -9.56
N GLY A 95 23.74 -19.20 -9.02
CA GLY A 95 24.55 -18.26 -9.79
C GLY A 95 23.75 -17.12 -10.43
N ARG A 96 22.55 -16.79 -9.93
CA ARG A 96 21.70 -15.72 -10.48
C ARG A 96 21.96 -14.41 -9.74
N ASP A 97 21.91 -13.27 -10.47
CA ASP A 97 22.12 -11.94 -9.88
C ASP A 97 21.02 -11.57 -8.88
N VAL A 98 21.42 -11.38 -7.61
CA VAL A 98 20.48 -11.07 -6.52
C VAL A 98 19.80 -9.72 -6.72
N LEU A 99 20.51 -8.69 -7.22
CA LEU A 99 19.93 -7.37 -7.48
C LEU A 99 18.82 -7.43 -8.52
N SER A 100 19.09 -8.07 -9.66
CA SER A 100 18.09 -8.24 -10.72
C SER A 100 16.87 -9.02 -10.22
N ARG A 101 17.09 -10.09 -9.46
CA ARG A 101 16.00 -10.86 -8.84
C ARG A 101 15.18 -10.06 -7.85
N LEU A 102 15.80 -9.18 -7.06
CA LEU A 102 15.10 -8.30 -6.12
C LEU A 102 14.19 -7.31 -6.86
N LEU A 103 14.70 -6.67 -7.91
CA LEU A 103 13.93 -5.72 -8.72
C LEU A 103 12.73 -6.36 -9.42
N PHE A 104 12.94 -7.50 -10.07
CA PHE A 104 11.85 -8.23 -10.73
C PHE A 104 10.90 -8.88 -9.71
N GLY A 105 11.41 -9.34 -8.57
CA GLY A 105 10.60 -9.86 -7.46
C GLY A 105 9.69 -8.78 -6.87
N ALA A 106 10.20 -7.58 -6.66
CA ALA A 106 9.41 -6.43 -6.20
C ALA A 106 8.27 -6.11 -7.18
N ARG A 107 8.54 -6.12 -8.49
CA ARG A 107 7.52 -5.94 -9.53
C ARG A 107 6.42 -7.00 -9.45
N THR A 108 6.82 -8.26 -9.34
CA THR A 108 5.87 -9.38 -9.22
C THR A 108 5.03 -9.27 -7.95
N SER A 109 5.65 -8.95 -6.82
CA SER A 109 4.95 -8.77 -5.53
C SER A 109 3.95 -7.63 -5.57
N LEU A 110 4.30 -6.49 -6.17
CA LEU A 110 3.38 -5.35 -6.33
C LEU A 110 2.20 -5.70 -7.24
N LEU A 111 2.45 -6.39 -8.36
CA LEU A 111 1.39 -6.81 -9.26
C LEU A 111 0.44 -7.79 -8.57
N VAL A 112 0.99 -8.83 -7.94
CA VAL A 112 0.17 -9.83 -7.22
C VAL A 112 -0.64 -9.16 -6.11
N GLY A 113 0.00 -8.30 -5.29
CA GLY A 113 -0.69 -7.58 -4.22
C GLY A 113 -1.81 -6.67 -4.74
N MET A 114 -1.53 -5.88 -5.79
CA MET A 114 -2.53 -5.00 -6.40
C MET A 114 -3.72 -5.78 -6.97
N PHE A 115 -3.46 -6.84 -7.74
CA PHE A 115 -4.52 -7.67 -8.31
C PHE A 115 -5.33 -8.39 -7.25
N SER A 116 -4.70 -8.88 -6.17
CA SER A 116 -5.40 -9.52 -5.05
C SER A 116 -6.34 -8.55 -4.35
N VAL A 117 -5.87 -7.34 -4.05
CA VAL A 117 -6.70 -6.31 -3.41
C VAL A 117 -7.87 -5.90 -4.31
N LEU A 118 -7.63 -5.66 -5.60
CA LEU A 118 -8.68 -5.29 -6.54
C LEU A 118 -9.70 -6.43 -6.72
N ALA A 119 -9.23 -7.68 -6.78
CA ALA A 119 -10.10 -8.85 -6.91
C ALA A 119 -10.97 -9.06 -5.66
N ALA A 120 -10.47 -8.73 -4.47
CA ALA A 120 -11.24 -8.81 -3.22
C ALA A 120 -12.18 -7.60 -3.03
N LEU A 121 -11.76 -6.41 -3.47
CA LEU A 121 -12.47 -5.15 -3.26
C LEU A 121 -13.85 -5.15 -3.92
N LEU A 122 -13.95 -5.56 -5.18
CA LEU A 122 -15.21 -5.55 -5.92
C LEU A 122 -16.28 -6.45 -5.28
N PRO A 123 -16.05 -7.74 -5.03
CA PRO A 123 -17.04 -8.58 -4.36
C PRO A 123 -17.27 -8.10 -2.91
N GLY A 124 -16.25 -7.63 -2.21
CA GLY A 124 -16.40 -7.09 -0.86
C GLY A 124 -17.35 -5.89 -0.79
N ILE A 125 -17.22 -4.92 -1.70
CA ILE A 125 -18.14 -3.78 -1.79
C ILE A 125 -19.55 -4.25 -2.11
N VAL A 126 -19.73 -5.13 -3.11
CA VAL A 126 -21.06 -5.62 -3.52
C VAL A 126 -21.72 -6.36 -2.37
N LEU A 127 -21.03 -7.30 -1.72
CA LEU A 127 -21.55 -8.05 -0.58
C LEU A 127 -21.85 -7.14 0.60
N GLY A 128 -20.98 -6.20 0.90
CA GLY A 128 -21.19 -5.21 1.98
C GLY A 128 -22.43 -4.34 1.74
N LEU A 129 -22.62 -3.83 0.53
CA LEU A 129 -23.79 -3.05 0.16
C LEU A 129 -25.07 -3.90 0.22
N LEU A 130 -25.05 -5.12 -0.31
CA LEU A 130 -26.19 -6.03 -0.23
C LEU A 130 -26.57 -6.36 1.21
N ALA A 131 -25.59 -6.60 2.07
CA ALA A 131 -25.82 -6.84 3.50
C ALA A 131 -26.42 -5.63 4.20
N ALA A 132 -25.97 -4.41 3.85
CA ALA A 132 -26.48 -3.18 4.43
C ALA A 132 -27.90 -2.84 3.96
N PHE A 133 -28.19 -2.99 2.67
CA PHE A 133 -29.51 -2.65 2.12
C PHE A 133 -30.59 -3.70 2.42
N PHE A 134 -30.20 -4.98 2.56
CA PHE A 134 -31.14 -6.08 2.82
C PHE A 134 -30.79 -6.86 4.09
N PRO A 135 -30.83 -6.21 5.29
CA PRO A 135 -30.27 -6.78 6.53
C PRO A 135 -30.99 -8.04 7.01
N ARG A 136 -32.30 -8.17 6.73
CA ARG A 136 -33.13 -9.24 7.31
C ARG A 136 -32.88 -10.63 6.70
N ILE A 137 -32.65 -10.73 5.41
CA ILE A 137 -32.50 -12.01 4.70
C ILE A 137 -31.11 -12.17 4.15
N LEU A 138 -30.68 -11.26 3.25
CA LEU A 138 -29.36 -11.31 2.61
C LEU A 138 -28.23 -10.96 3.60
N GLY A 139 -28.44 -9.92 4.42
CA GLY A 139 -27.44 -9.50 5.38
C GLY A 139 -27.09 -10.60 6.38
N ALA A 140 -28.09 -11.27 6.96
CA ALA A 140 -27.85 -12.37 7.89
C ALA A 140 -27.10 -13.55 7.21
N GLY A 141 -27.47 -13.87 5.97
CA GLY A 141 -26.79 -14.93 5.19
C GLY A 141 -25.35 -14.58 4.83
N ILE A 142 -25.11 -13.34 4.36
CA ILE A 142 -23.77 -12.85 4.01
C ILE A 142 -22.87 -12.82 5.25
N MET A 143 -23.35 -12.27 6.37
CA MET A 143 -22.59 -12.25 7.61
C MET A 143 -22.23 -13.65 8.10
N ARG A 144 -23.18 -14.61 8.00
CA ARG A 144 -22.90 -16.00 8.37
C ARG A 144 -21.83 -16.63 7.47
N LEU A 145 -21.88 -16.32 6.17
CA LEU A 145 -20.86 -16.78 5.22
C LEU A 145 -19.49 -16.21 5.58
N MET A 146 -19.42 -14.91 5.90
CA MET A 146 -18.18 -14.26 6.31
C MET A 146 -17.62 -14.87 7.62
N ASP A 147 -18.49 -15.14 8.61
CA ASP A 147 -18.11 -15.79 9.85
C ASP A 147 -17.47 -17.17 9.59
N ILE A 148 -18.06 -17.96 8.68
CA ILE A 148 -17.52 -19.28 8.30
C ILE A 148 -16.15 -19.11 7.61
N MET A 149 -16.02 -18.17 6.68
CA MET A 149 -14.75 -17.90 5.99
C MET A 149 -13.66 -17.45 6.99
N MET A 150 -14.00 -16.59 7.95
CA MET A 150 -13.06 -16.13 8.97
C MET A 150 -12.71 -17.21 10.01
N ALA A 151 -13.56 -18.22 10.19
CA ALA A 151 -13.28 -19.35 11.09
C ALA A 151 -12.20 -20.28 10.53
N LEU A 152 -11.96 -20.27 9.23
CA LEU A 152 -10.93 -21.06 8.57
C LEU A 152 -9.60 -20.30 8.57
N PRO A 153 -8.47 -20.95 8.96
CA PRO A 153 -7.15 -20.35 8.78
C PRO A 153 -6.91 -20.01 7.31
N SER A 154 -6.62 -18.74 7.03
CA SER A 154 -6.46 -18.21 5.66
C SER A 154 -5.46 -19.00 4.80
N LEU A 155 -4.37 -19.50 5.42
CA LEU A 155 -3.39 -20.36 4.74
C LEU A 155 -4.00 -21.68 4.27
N LEU A 156 -4.83 -22.33 5.10
CA LEU A 156 -5.47 -23.60 4.72
C LEU A 156 -6.49 -23.37 3.59
N LEU A 157 -7.26 -22.30 3.67
CA LEU A 157 -8.19 -21.92 2.62
C LEU A 157 -7.48 -21.63 1.29
N ALA A 158 -6.39 -20.85 1.33
CA ALA A 158 -5.59 -20.53 0.14
C ALA A 158 -4.98 -21.79 -0.49
N VAL A 159 -4.43 -22.71 0.32
CA VAL A 159 -3.88 -23.98 -0.17
C VAL A 159 -4.98 -24.88 -0.75
N ALA A 160 -6.14 -24.96 -0.13
CA ALA A 160 -7.27 -25.72 -0.64
C ALA A 160 -7.77 -25.20 -2.01
N ILE A 161 -7.90 -23.87 -2.15
CA ILE A 161 -8.27 -23.24 -3.42
C ILE A 161 -7.19 -23.52 -4.47
N LEU A 162 -5.91 -23.38 -4.12
CA LEU A 162 -4.80 -23.62 -5.04
C LEU A 162 -4.74 -25.09 -5.50
N ALA A 163 -5.07 -26.03 -4.62
CA ALA A 163 -5.14 -27.45 -4.95
C ALA A 163 -6.24 -27.77 -5.96
N ILE A 164 -7.38 -27.05 -5.89
CA ILE A 164 -8.52 -27.24 -6.82
C ILE A 164 -8.27 -26.55 -8.16
N VAL A 165 -7.75 -25.32 -8.11
CA VAL A 165 -7.61 -24.45 -9.33
C VAL A 165 -6.29 -24.71 -10.05
N GLY A 166 -5.30 -25.30 -9.36
CA GLY A 166 -3.98 -25.62 -9.90
C GLY A 166 -2.94 -24.50 -9.70
N PRO A 167 -1.66 -24.81 -9.85
CA PRO A 167 -0.56 -23.87 -9.66
C PRO A 167 -0.51 -22.83 -10.80
N GLY A 168 -0.21 -21.58 -10.46
CA GLY A 168 0.00 -20.48 -11.40
C GLY A 168 -0.17 -19.12 -10.73
N LEU A 169 0.51 -18.08 -11.26
CA LEU A 169 0.43 -16.71 -10.71
C LEU A 169 -1.01 -16.20 -10.65
N ASN A 170 -1.78 -16.40 -11.71
CA ASN A 170 -3.19 -15.99 -11.76
C ASN A 170 -4.05 -16.71 -10.73
N ASN A 171 -3.77 -17.98 -10.47
CA ASN A 171 -4.52 -18.80 -9.52
C ASN A 171 -4.11 -18.48 -8.09
N ALA A 172 -2.82 -18.26 -7.84
CA ALA A 172 -2.33 -17.81 -6.53
C ALA A 172 -2.90 -16.43 -6.16
N THR A 173 -3.01 -15.51 -7.12
CA THR A 173 -3.63 -14.20 -6.91
C THR A 173 -5.12 -14.32 -6.56
N ARG A 174 -5.86 -15.22 -7.23
CA ARG A 174 -7.27 -15.49 -6.91
C ARG A 174 -7.43 -16.10 -5.52
N ALA A 175 -6.56 -17.03 -5.15
CA ALA A 175 -6.57 -17.64 -3.81
C ALA A 175 -6.28 -16.63 -2.68
N MET A 176 -5.43 -15.63 -2.92
CA MET A 176 -5.14 -14.58 -1.95
C MET A 176 -6.22 -13.48 -1.88
N ALA A 177 -7.11 -13.41 -2.86
CA ALA A 177 -8.20 -12.45 -2.89
C ALA A 177 -9.47 -12.92 -2.12
N VAL A 178 -9.52 -14.17 -1.67
CA VAL A 178 -10.56 -14.77 -0.83
C VAL A 178 -10.20 -14.66 0.64
#